data_4612346e661b8d954596e6324c9e5a79
#
_entry.id   4612346e661b8d954596e6324c9e5a79
#
_cell.length_a   1.000
_cell.length_b   1.000
_cell.length_c   1.000
_cell.angle_alpha   90.00
_cell.angle_beta   90.00
_cell.angle_gamma   90.00
#
_symmetry.space_group_name_H-M   'P 1'
#
loop_
_entity.id
_entity.type
_entity.pdbx_description
1 polymer ?
#
loop_
_entity_poly.entity_id
_entity_poly.type
_entity_poly.pdbx_seq_one_letter_code
_entity_poly.pdbx_strand_id
1 'polypeptide(L)'
;MILGFKEHIDVKNYEQLQEKLIMYSNGARYGQVVFLAGGAGSGKGFAQNQFMEADKFKVFDVDELKKLFIKVRSLNMNLKNSQDVFDLHMMVKKSGVKDSRLNLLARSVSDSAKKGTLPNLMFDVTLKEIEDIKEMMPMLNALGYDPKNIHVTWVLTDYYVAVQA
;
A
#
# COMPACT_ATOMS: atom_id res chain seq x y z
N MET A 1 19.96 27.03 7.66
CA MET A 1 20.52 25.66 7.51
C MET A 1 19.43 24.70 7.98
N ILE A 2 18.73 24.06 7.05
CA ILE A 2 17.70 23.07 7.38
C ILE A 2 18.45 21.78 7.63
N LEU A 3 18.53 21.39 8.90
CA LEU A 3 19.11 20.10 9.30
C LEU A 3 18.30 18.98 8.66
N GLY A 4 18.98 18.03 8.03
CA GLY A 4 18.34 16.92 7.37
C GLY A 4 17.53 16.07 8.36
N PHE A 5 16.45 15.48 7.91
CA PHE A 5 15.52 14.66 8.70
C PHE A 5 16.20 13.59 9.58
N LYS A 6 17.41 13.16 9.21
CA LYS A 6 18.23 12.21 9.99
C LYS A 6 18.85 12.76 11.28
N GLU A 7 19.00 14.07 11.40
CA GLU A 7 19.69 14.69 12.56
C GLU A 7 18.73 15.09 13.69
N HIS A 8 17.41 15.02 13.47
CA HIS A 8 16.41 15.41 14.48
C HIS A 8 15.74 14.23 15.19
N ILE A 9 16.01 13.00 14.79
CA ILE A 9 15.45 11.83 15.47
C ILE A 9 16.53 11.29 16.42
N ASP A 10 16.47 11.68 17.67
CA ASP A 10 17.20 11.05 18.74
C ASP A 10 16.86 9.55 18.75
N VAL A 11 17.86 8.66 18.93
CA VAL A 11 17.70 7.21 18.83
C VAL A 11 16.56 6.69 19.71
N LYS A 12 16.35 7.29 20.88
CA LYS A 12 15.22 7.00 21.77
C LYS A 12 13.85 7.32 21.14
N ASN A 13 13.75 8.40 20.36
CA ASN A 13 12.52 8.74 19.65
C ASN A 13 12.27 7.81 18.47
N TYR A 14 13.33 7.25 17.88
CA TYR A 14 13.23 6.28 16.78
C TYR A 14 12.66 4.96 17.26
N GLU A 15 13.11 4.43 18.41
CA GLU A 15 12.55 3.23 19.03
C GLU A 15 11.08 3.43 19.44
N GLN A 16 10.74 4.58 20.03
CA GLN A 16 9.35 4.92 20.36
C GLN A 16 8.45 5.10 19.14
N LEU A 17 8.99 5.61 18.02
CA LEU A 17 8.27 5.68 16.76
C LEU A 17 8.04 4.29 16.15
N GLN A 18 9.03 3.40 16.22
CA GLN A 18 8.86 2.01 15.80
C GLN A 18 7.78 1.30 16.63
N GLU A 19 7.78 1.44 17.94
CA GLU A 19 6.75 0.88 18.82
C GLU A 19 5.36 1.46 18.53
N LYS A 20 5.24 2.76 18.25
CA LYS A 20 3.96 3.41 17.95
C LYS A 20 3.39 3.03 16.57
N LEU A 21 4.23 2.75 15.58
CA LEU A 21 3.80 2.40 14.23
C LEU A 21 3.47 0.92 14.06
N ILE A 22 4.00 0.05 14.92
CA ILE A 22 3.67 -1.38 14.97
C ILE A 22 2.32 -1.63 15.65
N MET A 23 1.86 -0.70 16.50
CA MET A 23 0.62 -0.83 17.26
C MET A 23 -0.56 -0.11 16.60
N TYR A 24 -0.99 -0.57 15.41
CA TYR A 24 -2.20 -0.05 14.77
C TYR A 24 -3.49 -0.40 15.52
N SER A 25 -3.46 -1.32 16.45
CA SER A 25 -4.59 -1.59 17.33
C SER A 25 -4.14 -2.18 18.67
N ASN A 26 -4.86 -1.84 19.71
CA ASN A 26 -4.70 -2.42 21.05
C ASN A 26 -5.00 -3.94 21.05
N GLY A 27 -4.20 -4.71 20.33
CA GLY A 27 -4.15 -6.15 20.50
C GLY A 27 -4.64 -7.04 19.36
N ALA A 28 -5.24 -6.54 18.28
CA ALA A 28 -5.61 -7.42 17.16
C ALA A 28 -4.37 -7.77 16.32
N ARG A 29 -3.88 -8.98 16.50
CA ARG A 29 -2.69 -9.49 15.80
C ARG A 29 -2.97 -9.85 14.33
N TYR A 30 -4.26 -10.01 13.97
CA TYR A 30 -4.75 -10.43 12.66
C TYR A 30 -5.97 -9.61 12.26
N GLY A 31 -6.28 -9.59 10.98
CA GLY A 31 -7.42 -8.87 10.44
C GLY A 31 -7.21 -7.36 10.34
N GLN A 32 -5.98 -6.93 10.24
CA GLN A 32 -5.61 -5.54 10.03
C GLN A 32 -5.61 -5.20 8.55
N VAL A 33 -6.08 -4.01 8.19
CA VAL A 33 -5.98 -3.48 6.84
C VAL A 33 -5.28 -2.14 6.88
N VAL A 34 -4.24 -1.99 6.08
CA VAL A 34 -3.48 -0.75 5.95
C VAL A 34 -3.54 -0.25 4.52
N PHE A 35 -4.02 0.97 4.32
CA PHE A 35 -3.84 1.73 3.10
C PHE A 35 -2.58 2.58 3.26
N LEU A 36 -1.51 2.18 2.59
CA LEU A 36 -0.25 2.93 2.57
C LEU A 36 -0.30 3.94 1.44
N ALA A 37 -0.54 5.19 1.78
CA ALA A 37 -0.75 6.29 0.85
C ALA A 37 0.49 7.18 0.73
N GLY A 38 0.72 7.72 -0.46
CA GLY A 38 1.79 8.66 -0.74
C GLY A 38 2.17 8.70 -2.21
N GLY A 39 2.70 9.82 -2.67
CA GLY A 39 3.13 10.02 -4.05
C GLY A 39 4.31 9.14 -4.46
N ALA A 40 4.66 9.18 -5.75
CA ALA A 40 5.91 8.60 -6.21
C ALA A 40 7.10 9.29 -5.52
N GLY A 41 8.11 8.53 -5.11
CA GLY A 41 9.27 9.06 -4.38
C GLY A 41 9.01 9.48 -2.92
N SER A 42 7.79 9.30 -2.38
CA SER A 42 7.47 9.72 -1.00
C SER A 42 8.12 8.85 0.08
N GLY A 43 8.79 7.75 -0.28
CA GLY A 43 9.41 6.85 0.70
C GLY A 43 8.48 5.78 1.26
N LYS A 44 7.35 5.46 0.59
CA LYS A 44 6.44 4.38 1.02
C LYS A 44 7.17 3.05 1.25
N GLY A 45 8.03 2.65 0.32
CA GLY A 45 8.82 1.42 0.46
C GLY A 45 9.75 1.46 1.68
N PHE A 46 10.35 2.60 1.99
CA PHE A 46 11.14 2.78 3.20
C PHE A 46 10.25 2.64 4.45
N ALA A 47 9.11 3.33 4.49
CA ALA A 47 8.17 3.26 5.60
C ALA A 47 7.66 1.82 5.82
N GLN A 48 7.35 1.12 4.74
CA GLN A 48 6.91 -0.27 4.77
C GLN A 48 7.98 -1.18 5.39
N ASN A 49 9.24 -1.02 4.99
CA ASN A 49 10.33 -1.90 5.43
C ASN A 49 10.84 -1.57 6.84
N GLN A 50 10.75 -0.30 7.26
CA GLN A 50 11.33 0.14 8.54
C GLN A 50 10.30 0.17 9.68
N PHE A 51 9.05 0.46 9.38
CA PHE A 51 8.04 0.73 10.39
C PHE A 51 6.86 -0.25 10.37
N MET A 52 6.82 -1.15 9.40
CA MET A 52 5.75 -2.14 9.28
C MET A 52 6.36 -3.53 9.17
N GLU A 53 5.77 -4.50 9.86
CA GLU A 53 6.10 -5.92 9.69
C GLU A 53 5.47 -6.41 8.37
N ALA A 54 6.02 -5.92 7.23
CA ALA A 54 5.46 -6.13 5.90
C ALA A 54 5.31 -7.62 5.53
N ASP A 55 6.15 -8.48 6.09
CA ASP A 55 6.11 -9.94 5.96
C ASP A 55 4.84 -10.56 6.55
N LYS A 56 4.17 -9.87 7.48
CA LYS A 56 2.90 -10.29 8.07
C LYS A 56 1.67 -9.83 7.29
N PHE A 57 1.87 -9.05 6.23
CA PHE A 57 0.80 -8.52 5.39
C PHE A 57 0.78 -9.17 4.00
N LYS A 58 -0.42 -9.40 3.47
CA LYS A 58 -0.59 -9.64 2.04
C LYS A 58 -0.64 -8.28 1.34
N VAL A 59 0.39 -7.98 0.58
CA VAL A 59 0.53 -6.68 -0.10
C VAL A 59 -0.18 -6.71 -1.45
N PHE A 60 -0.99 -5.69 -1.70
CA PHE A 60 -1.57 -5.38 -2.99
C PHE A 60 -0.93 -4.09 -3.52
N ASP A 61 0.02 -4.24 -4.44
CA ASP A 61 0.76 -3.16 -5.07
C ASP A 61 0.34 -3.03 -6.53
N VAL A 62 -0.22 -1.87 -6.88
CA VAL A 62 -0.68 -1.56 -8.24
C VAL A 62 0.51 -1.34 -9.19
N ASP A 63 1.63 -0.83 -8.71
CA ASP A 63 2.80 -0.58 -9.55
C ASP A 63 3.52 -1.89 -9.90
N GLU A 64 3.56 -2.86 -8.98
CA GLU A 64 4.00 -4.22 -9.30
C GLU A 64 3.08 -4.87 -10.34
N LEU A 65 1.77 -4.68 -10.21
CA LEU A 65 0.81 -5.18 -11.17
C LEU A 65 1.05 -4.60 -12.58
N LYS A 66 1.34 -3.28 -12.68
CA LYS A 66 1.69 -2.62 -13.94
C LYS A 66 2.98 -3.18 -14.55
N LYS A 67 4.03 -3.37 -13.74
CA LYS A 67 5.30 -3.97 -14.18
C LYS A 67 5.08 -5.39 -14.73
N LEU A 68 4.30 -6.18 -14.03
CA LEU A 68 3.96 -7.53 -14.47
C LEU A 68 3.15 -7.52 -15.78
N PHE A 69 2.21 -6.58 -15.92
CA PHE A 69 1.41 -6.41 -17.12
C PHE A 69 2.28 -6.08 -18.35
N ILE A 70 3.24 -5.16 -18.20
CA ILE A 70 4.24 -4.84 -19.24
C ILE A 70 4.99 -6.10 -19.67
N LYS A 71 5.50 -6.86 -18.68
CA LYS A 71 6.30 -8.07 -18.92
C LYS A 71 5.50 -9.14 -19.66
N VAL A 72 4.28 -9.43 -19.20
CA VAL A 72 3.43 -10.48 -19.79
C VAL A 72 2.97 -10.12 -21.21
N ARG A 73 2.74 -8.83 -21.49
CA ARG A 73 2.31 -8.33 -22.79
C ARG A 73 3.47 -7.94 -23.69
N SER A 74 4.72 -8.08 -23.25
CA SER A 74 5.94 -7.68 -23.97
C SER A 74 5.86 -6.25 -24.52
N LEU A 75 5.31 -5.32 -23.69
CA LEU A 75 5.15 -3.93 -24.09
C LEU A 75 6.50 -3.19 -23.99
N ASN A 76 6.82 -2.42 -25.03
CA ASN A 76 7.99 -1.53 -25.01
C ASN A 76 7.54 -0.14 -24.52
N MET A 77 7.62 0.09 -23.21
CA MET A 77 7.17 1.33 -22.57
C MET A 77 8.25 1.91 -21.67
N ASN A 78 8.40 3.23 -21.73
CA ASN A 78 9.33 3.96 -20.88
C ASN A 78 8.60 4.57 -19.70
N LEU A 79 8.71 3.97 -18.51
CA LEU A 79 8.04 4.44 -17.30
C LEU A 79 8.51 5.82 -16.79
N LYS A 80 9.52 6.41 -17.42
CA LYS A 80 9.92 7.80 -17.17
C LYS A 80 9.16 8.80 -18.06
N ASN A 81 8.44 8.31 -19.07
CA ASN A 81 7.61 9.14 -19.95
C ASN A 81 6.18 9.19 -19.41
N SER A 82 5.66 10.38 -19.17
CA SER A 82 4.32 10.58 -18.62
C SER A 82 3.21 10.03 -19.50
N GLN A 83 3.37 10.07 -20.83
CA GLN A 83 2.40 9.53 -21.78
C GLN A 83 2.35 8.00 -21.70
N ASP A 84 3.50 7.33 -21.69
CA ASP A 84 3.57 5.87 -21.57
C ASP A 84 2.95 5.40 -20.23
N VAL A 85 3.19 6.15 -19.15
CA VAL A 85 2.60 5.86 -17.83
C VAL A 85 1.08 6.01 -17.86
N PHE A 86 0.57 7.05 -18.53
CA PHE A 86 -0.87 7.26 -18.71
C PHE A 86 -1.50 6.13 -19.53
N ASP A 87 -0.89 5.80 -20.68
CA ASP A 87 -1.37 4.76 -21.58
C ASP A 87 -1.39 3.40 -20.89
N LEU A 88 -0.33 3.08 -20.14
CA LEU A 88 -0.27 1.87 -19.31
C LEU A 88 -1.40 1.82 -18.28
N HIS A 89 -1.65 2.94 -17.58
CA HIS A 89 -2.75 3.02 -16.62
C HIS A 89 -4.09 2.71 -17.30
N MET A 90 -4.34 3.30 -18.45
CA MET A 90 -5.57 3.07 -19.22
C MET A 90 -5.68 1.63 -19.73
N MET A 91 -4.57 1.03 -20.18
CA MET A 91 -4.55 -0.38 -20.59
C MET A 91 -4.86 -1.32 -19.43
N VAL A 92 -4.23 -1.12 -18.27
CA VAL A 92 -4.47 -1.93 -17.07
C VAL A 92 -5.92 -1.78 -16.62
N LYS A 93 -6.47 -0.56 -16.61
CA LYS A 93 -7.87 -0.30 -16.25
C LYS A 93 -8.84 -1.02 -17.20
N LYS A 94 -8.64 -0.88 -18.52
CA LYS A 94 -9.51 -1.53 -19.54
C LYS A 94 -9.40 -3.04 -19.56
N SER A 95 -8.27 -3.60 -19.14
CA SER A 95 -8.05 -5.05 -19.15
C SER A 95 -8.77 -5.81 -18.03
N GLY A 96 -9.28 -5.12 -17.01
CA GLY A 96 -9.88 -5.73 -15.82
C GLY A 96 -8.91 -6.54 -14.95
N VAL A 97 -7.59 -6.43 -15.19
CA VAL A 97 -6.58 -7.19 -14.42
C VAL A 97 -6.56 -6.76 -12.96
N LYS A 98 -6.78 -5.47 -12.67
CA LYS A 98 -6.89 -4.97 -11.29
C LYS A 98 -8.03 -5.66 -10.55
N ASP A 99 -9.20 -5.73 -11.17
CA ASP A 99 -10.39 -6.35 -10.58
C ASP A 99 -10.21 -7.85 -10.41
N SER A 100 -9.62 -8.52 -11.40
CA SER A 100 -9.28 -9.95 -11.32
C SER A 100 -8.33 -10.23 -10.16
N ARG A 101 -7.33 -9.37 -9.93
CA ARG A 101 -6.38 -9.51 -8.82
C ARG A 101 -7.05 -9.28 -7.47
N LEU A 102 -7.93 -8.27 -7.36
CA LEU A 102 -8.73 -8.03 -6.15
C LEU A 102 -9.67 -9.20 -5.86
N ASN A 103 -10.31 -9.78 -6.87
CA ASN A 103 -11.15 -10.96 -6.72
C ASN A 103 -10.36 -12.18 -6.24
N LEU A 104 -9.16 -12.41 -6.75
CA LEU A 104 -8.27 -13.47 -6.26
C LEU A 104 -7.85 -13.25 -4.81
N LEU A 105 -7.52 -12.01 -4.44
CA LEU A 105 -7.24 -11.65 -3.05
C LEU A 105 -8.44 -11.93 -2.17
N ALA A 106 -9.64 -11.49 -2.56
CA ALA A 106 -10.87 -11.69 -1.81
C ALA A 106 -11.16 -13.19 -1.59
N ARG A 107 -10.99 -14.04 -2.61
CA ARG A 107 -11.12 -15.51 -2.47
C ARG A 107 -10.12 -16.07 -1.47
N SER A 108 -8.84 -15.69 -1.58
CA SER A 108 -7.79 -16.16 -0.66
C SER A 108 -8.07 -15.74 0.79
N VAL A 109 -8.60 -14.53 0.99
CA VAL A 109 -9.01 -14.04 2.31
C VAL A 109 -10.23 -14.81 2.84
N SER A 110 -11.24 -15.03 1.99
CA SER A 110 -12.44 -15.80 2.36
C SER A 110 -12.09 -17.21 2.81
N ASP A 111 -11.16 -17.87 2.12
CA ASP A 111 -10.70 -19.22 2.50
C ASP A 111 -9.94 -19.22 3.83
N SER A 112 -9.20 -18.15 4.12
CA SER A 112 -8.52 -17.97 5.41
C SER A 112 -9.53 -17.66 6.53
N ALA A 113 -10.54 -16.84 6.25
CA ALA A 113 -11.60 -16.49 7.20
C ALA A 113 -12.41 -17.73 7.64
N LYS A 114 -12.69 -18.64 6.70
CA LYS A 114 -13.34 -19.94 7.00
C LYS A 114 -12.53 -20.80 7.98
N LYS A 115 -11.21 -20.60 8.02
CA LYS A 115 -10.30 -21.28 8.95
C LYS A 115 -10.12 -20.53 10.28
N GLY A 116 -10.88 -19.45 10.49
CA GLY A 116 -10.85 -18.66 11.72
C GLY A 116 -9.73 -17.62 11.80
N THR A 117 -9.03 -17.35 10.69
CA THR A 117 -7.94 -16.36 10.66
C THR A 117 -8.11 -15.40 9.49
N LEU A 118 -8.37 -14.12 9.79
CA LEU A 118 -8.29 -13.06 8.78
C LEU A 118 -6.84 -12.63 8.60
N PRO A 119 -6.29 -12.69 7.37
CA PRO A 119 -4.93 -12.19 7.13
C PRO A 119 -4.88 -10.67 7.23
N ASN A 120 -3.71 -10.13 7.53
CA ASN A 120 -3.48 -8.70 7.41
C ASN A 120 -3.29 -8.33 5.93
N LEU A 121 -3.88 -7.21 5.52
CA LEU A 121 -3.82 -6.70 4.15
C LEU A 121 -3.13 -5.33 4.12
N MET A 122 -2.30 -5.12 3.13
CA MET A 122 -1.71 -3.82 2.83
C MET A 122 -1.98 -3.45 1.37
N PHE A 123 -2.59 -2.29 1.16
CA PHE A 123 -2.81 -1.71 -0.14
C PHE A 123 -1.83 -0.55 -0.34
N ASP A 124 -0.83 -0.72 -1.21
CA ASP A 124 0.04 0.37 -1.62
C ASP A 124 -0.67 1.18 -2.71
N VAL A 125 -1.09 2.39 -2.34
CA VAL A 125 -1.91 3.27 -3.17
C VAL A 125 -1.33 4.68 -3.21
N THR A 126 -1.50 5.37 -4.32
CA THR A 126 -1.14 6.80 -4.38
C THR A 126 -2.12 7.68 -3.62
N LEU A 127 -3.32 7.20 -3.43
CA LEU A 127 -4.44 7.88 -2.76
C LEU A 127 -4.65 9.31 -3.27
N LYS A 128 -4.85 9.44 -4.58
CA LYS A 128 -5.22 10.74 -5.17
C LYS A 128 -6.61 11.16 -4.75
N GLU A 129 -7.51 10.19 -4.58
CA GLU A 129 -8.91 10.38 -4.23
C GLU A 129 -9.29 9.41 -3.11
N ILE A 130 -10.07 9.88 -2.16
CA ILE A 130 -10.56 9.04 -1.04
C ILE A 130 -11.55 7.98 -1.53
N GLU A 131 -12.11 8.18 -2.71
CA GLU A 131 -13.01 7.26 -3.38
C GLU A 131 -12.38 5.89 -3.60
N ASP A 132 -11.06 5.83 -3.86
CA ASP A 132 -10.31 4.57 -3.98
C ASP A 132 -10.46 3.68 -2.71
N ILE A 133 -10.51 4.29 -1.53
CA ILE A 133 -10.76 3.55 -0.27
C ILE A 133 -12.23 3.20 -0.16
N LYS A 134 -13.12 4.15 -0.42
CA LYS A 134 -14.57 3.94 -0.29
C LYS A 134 -15.07 2.80 -1.16
N GLU A 135 -14.53 2.64 -2.37
CA GLU A 135 -14.86 1.55 -3.28
C GLU A 135 -14.43 0.18 -2.73
N MET A 136 -13.37 0.10 -1.95
CA MET A 136 -12.90 -1.15 -1.33
C MET A 136 -13.62 -1.51 -0.03
N MET A 137 -14.21 -0.54 0.68
CA MET A 137 -14.85 -0.78 1.97
C MET A 137 -15.95 -1.84 1.94
N PRO A 138 -16.88 -1.87 0.95
CA PRO A 138 -17.91 -2.92 0.91
C PRO A 138 -17.32 -4.32 0.81
N MET A 139 -16.25 -4.51 0.03
CA MET A 139 -15.54 -5.78 -0.09
C MET A 139 -14.89 -6.18 1.24
N LEU A 140 -14.19 -5.27 1.90
CA LEU A 140 -13.53 -5.54 3.18
C LEU A 140 -14.55 -5.90 4.28
N ASN A 141 -15.67 -5.19 4.35
CA ASN A 141 -16.75 -5.49 5.27
C ASN A 141 -17.37 -6.87 4.99
N ALA A 142 -17.61 -7.21 3.72
CA ALA A 142 -18.14 -8.51 3.32
C ALA A 142 -17.17 -9.67 3.64
N LEU A 143 -15.87 -9.41 3.68
CA LEU A 143 -14.84 -10.37 4.08
C LEU A 143 -14.69 -10.49 5.60
N GLY A 144 -15.36 -9.64 6.38
CA GLY A 144 -15.38 -9.69 7.85
C GLY A 144 -14.33 -8.85 8.55
N TYR A 145 -13.70 -7.89 7.84
CA TYR A 145 -12.78 -6.94 8.50
C TYR A 145 -13.55 -5.93 9.34
N ASP A 146 -13.12 -5.75 10.59
CA ASP A 146 -13.67 -4.73 11.48
C ASP A 146 -13.17 -3.34 11.02
N PRO A 147 -14.06 -2.36 10.82
CA PRO A 147 -13.66 -0.99 10.48
C PRO A 147 -12.64 -0.36 11.44
N LYS A 148 -12.63 -0.78 12.72
CA LYS A 148 -11.65 -0.33 13.71
C LYS A 148 -10.23 -0.79 13.41
N ASN A 149 -10.06 -1.83 12.60
CA ASN A 149 -8.79 -2.40 12.20
C ASN A 149 -8.38 -1.95 10.78
N ILE A 150 -9.06 -0.96 10.22
CA ILE A 150 -8.74 -0.38 8.91
C ILE A 150 -8.06 0.97 9.12
N HIS A 151 -6.84 1.07 8.65
CA HIS A 151 -5.96 2.21 8.87
C HIS A 151 -5.51 2.84 7.55
N VAL A 152 -5.34 4.15 7.57
CA VAL A 152 -4.70 4.89 6.47
C VAL A 152 -3.40 5.48 7.00
N THR A 153 -2.29 5.06 6.41
CA THR A 153 -0.97 5.60 6.71
C THR A 153 -0.51 6.44 5.53
N TRP A 154 -0.37 7.73 5.76
CA TRP A 154 0.06 8.65 4.72
C TRP A 154 1.53 9.00 4.89
N VAL A 155 2.36 8.58 3.92
CA VAL A 155 3.78 8.90 3.89
C VAL A 155 3.95 10.22 3.15
N LEU A 156 4.30 11.25 3.91
CA LEU A 156 4.59 12.59 3.40
C LEU A 156 6.10 12.80 3.36
N THR A 157 6.58 13.35 2.26
CA THR A 157 7.96 13.75 2.13
C THR A 157 8.05 15.13 1.49
N ASP A 158 9.16 15.82 1.73
CA ASP A 158 9.43 17.10 1.09
C ASP A 158 9.50 16.93 -0.44
N TYR A 159 8.95 17.90 -1.17
CA TYR A 159 8.90 17.87 -2.63
C TYR A 159 10.30 17.71 -3.25
N TYR A 160 11.30 18.41 -2.73
CA TYR A 160 12.66 18.34 -3.27
C TYR A 160 13.31 16.99 -3.05
N VAL A 161 12.98 16.31 -1.94
CA VAL A 161 13.43 14.94 -1.67
C VAL A 161 12.74 13.96 -2.60
N ALA A 162 11.45 14.12 -2.82
CA ALA A 162 10.66 13.22 -3.69
C ALA A 162 11.09 13.28 -5.16
N VAL A 163 11.53 14.44 -5.65
CA VAL A 163 11.97 14.63 -7.04
C VAL A 163 13.37 14.05 -7.29
N GLN A 164 14.20 13.91 -6.26
CA GLN A 164 15.54 13.35 -6.36
C GLN A 164 15.60 11.82 -6.18
N ALA A 165 14.50 11.21 -5.74
CA ALA A 165 14.38 9.77 -5.52
C ALA A 165 13.97 9.03 -6.79
#